data_1e5cfc7f2652c5c061b06990e7da3958
#
_entry.id   1e5cfc7f2652c5c061b06990e7da3958
#
_cell.length_a   1.000
_cell.length_b   1.000
_cell.length_c   1.000
_cell.angle_alpha   90.00
_cell.angle_beta   90.00
_cell.angle_gamma   90.00
#
_symmetry.space_group_name_H-M   'P 1'
#
loop_
_entity.id
_entity.type
_entity.pdbx_description
1 polymer ?
#
loop_
_entity_poly.entity_id
_entity_poly.type
_entity_poly.pdbx_seq_one_letter_code
_entity_poly.pdbx_strand_id
1 'polypeptide(L)'
;MGEDSFEIAGILVRSRLLMGTAGYPNRQALLAALEAGGAEIVTASVRRISLDGYGESLIDVLGDRFRLLPNTAGCATVRDAVLTAELAREALGTHWVKLELIGDRETLYPDVEQLLQAAETLVGQGFAVLPYTNDDPVTARKLADLGCAAVMPLGSLIGSGMGIANPQAIERICRHSPVPVILDAGIGTASDACLAMELGCSGVLLNTAIAKAEAPVVMAQAMRHAVEAGRLARHAGRIPKRDFAEASSPQLGLIGS
;
A
#
# COMPACT_ATOMS: atom_id res chain seq x y z
N MET A 1 -15.70 20.88 0.93
CA MET A 1 -15.46 19.45 1.05
C MET A 1 -14.37 19.31 2.10
N GLY A 2 -14.61 18.55 3.19
CA GLY A 2 -13.55 18.25 4.17
C GLY A 2 -12.38 17.56 3.45
N GLU A 3 -11.16 17.78 3.94
CA GLU A 3 -9.97 17.12 3.41
C GLU A 3 -10.21 15.60 3.40
N ASP A 4 -10.06 14.94 2.25
CA ASP A 4 -10.22 13.49 2.10
C ASP A 4 -8.99 12.78 2.71
N SER A 5 -9.07 12.50 3.99
CA SER A 5 -8.01 11.86 4.78
C SER A 5 -8.50 10.56 5.38
N PHE A 6 -7.57 9.74 5.85
CA PHE A 6 -7.85 8.53 6.64
C PHE A 6 -6.83 8.44 7.79
N GLU A 7 -7.15 7.64 8.78
CA GLU A 7 -6.33 7.53 9.98
C GLU A 7 -5.61 6.19 10.04
N ILE A 8 -4.32 6.21 10.38
CA ILE A 8 -3.53 5.01 10.71
C ILE A 8 -2.86 5.27 12.07
N ALA A 9 -3.12 4.41 13.05
CA ALA A 9 -2.55 4.51 14.40
C ALA A 9 -2.64 5.91 15.02
N GLY A 10 -3.79 6.56 14.94
CA GLY A 10 -4.02 7.90 15.48
C GLY A 10 -3.44 9.05 14.64
N ILE A 11 -2.82 8.76 13.51
CA ILE A 11 -2.23 9.76 12.62
C ILE A 11 -3.11 9.96 11.39
N LEU A 12 -3.47 11.21 11.14
CA LEU A 12 -4.21 11.60 9.94
C LEU A 12 -3.28 11.59 8.72
N VAL A 13 -3.65 10.83 7.70
CA VAL A 13 -2.92 10.68 6.43
C VAL A 13 -3.78 11.27 5.31
N ARG A 14 -3.21 12.20 4.56
CA ARG A 14 -3.89 12.85 3.42
C ARG A 14 -3.56 12.17 2.10
N SER A 15 -2.30 11.75 1.93
CA SER A 15 -1.90 11.02 0.73
C SER A 15 -2.30 9.55 0.81
N ARG A 16 -3.05 9.10 -0.18
CA ARG A 16 -3.44 7.70 -0.31
C ARG A 16 -2.44 6.87 -1.12
N LEU A 17 -1.35 7.51 -1.56
CA LEU A 17 -0.23 6.87 -2.24
C LEU A 17 0.96 6.77 -1.28
N LEU A 18 1.24 5.56 -0.82
CA LEU A 18 2.45 5.21 -0.08
C LEU A 18 3.49 4.70 -1.07
N MET A 19 4.76 5.06 -0.87
CA MET A 19 5.81 4.71 -1.83
C MET A 19 7.00 4.03 -1.17
N GLY A 20 7.58 3.06 -1.90
CA GLY A 20 8.84 2.46 -1.53
C GLY A 20 10.04 3.28 -2.03
N THR A 21 11.23 2.99 -1.48
CA THR A 21 12.48 3.72 -1.78
C THR A 21 13.51 2.90 -2.55
N ALA A 22 13.22 1.65 -2.87
CA ALA A 22 14.19 0.75 -3.49
C ALA A 22 14.16 0.81 -5.03
N GLY A 23 15.33 0.63 -5.65
CA GLY A 23 15.43 0.37 -7.09
C GLY A 23 15.36 1.59 -8.00
N TYR A 24 15.36 2.80 -7.47
CA TYR A 24 15.49 4.03 -8.29
C TYR A 24 16.90 4.18 -8.86
N PRO A 25 17.04 4.79 -10.04
CA PRO A 25 18.35 4.97 -10.67
C PRO A 25 19.35 5.77 -9.82
N ASN A 26 18.86 6.75 -9.09
CA ASN A 26 19.64 7.60 -8.19
C ASN A 26 18.71 8.29 -7.17
N ARG A 27 19.31 8.96 -6.18
CA ARG A 27 18.60 9.68 -5.12
C ARG A 27 17.76 10.84 -5.62
N GLN A 28 18.22 11.55 -6.62
CA GLN A 28 17.49 12.68 -7.20
C GLN A 28 16.18 12.20 -7.85
N ALA A 29 16.24 11.10 -8.62
CA ALA A 29 15.05 10.47 -9.20
C ALA A 29 14.06 9.97 -8.13
N LEU A 30 14.58 9.39 -7.03
CA LEU A 30 13.76 8.98 -5.89
C LEU A 30 13.01 10.18 -5.30
N LEU A 31 13.73 11.24 -4.90
CA LEU A 31 13.11 12.41 -4.28
C LEU A 31 12.08 13.08 -5.20
N ALA A 32 12.45 13.28 -6.47
CA ALA A 32 11.53 13.87 -7.45
C ALA A 32 10.27 13.01 -7.66
N ALA A 33 10.40 11.68 -7.64
CA ALA A 33 9.24 10.78 -7.73
C ALA A 33 8.38 10.82 -6.47
N LEU A 34 8.96 10.85 -5.27
CA LEU A 34 8.21 10.98 -4.01
C LEU A 34 7.43 12.30 -3.94
N GLU A 35 8.05 13.39 -4.34
CA GLU A 35 7.41 14.71 -4.41
C GLU A 35 6.29 14.75 -5.46
N ALA A 36 6.55 14.24 -6.66
CA ALA A 36 5.57 14.18 -7.74
C ALA A 36 4.36 13.28 -7.40
N GLY A 37 4.61 12.17 -6.70
CA GLY A 37 3.59 11.27 -6.18
C GLY A 37 2.82 11.86 -4.99
N GLY A 38 3.34 12.91 -4.35
CA GLY A 38 2.74 13.50 -3.15
C GLY A 38 2.71 12.52 -1.97
N ALA A 39 3.70 11.63 -1.88
CA ALA A 39 3.76 10.65 -0.80
C ALA A 39 3.98 11.33 0.56
N GLU A 40 3.25 10.89 1.59
CA GLU A 40 3.49 11.28 2.98
C GLU A 40 4.18 10.17 3.76
N ILE A 41 3.92 8.91 3.39
CA ILE A 41 4.48 7.71 4.02
C ILE A 41 5.39 7.01 3.01
N VAL A 42 6.60 6.70 3.46
CA VAL A 42 7.65 6.08 2.62
C VAL A 42 8.21 4.86 3.32
N THR A 43 8.32 3.73 2.61
CA THR A 43 8.90 2.52 3.18
C THR A 43 10.40 2.44 2.94
N ALA A 44 11.12 1.96 3.95
CA ALA A 44 12.56 1.68 3.88
C ALA A 44 12.87 0.32 4.52
N SER A 45 13.72 -0.48 3.86
CA SER A 45 14.17 -1.75 4.41
C SER A 45 15.24 -1.54 5.49
N VAL A 46 14.98 -2.00 6.72
CA VAL A 46 15.90 -1.88 7.84
C VAL A 46 17.24 -2.60 7.57
N ARG A 47 17.22 -3.76 6.93
CA ARG A 47 18.43 -4.51 6.57
C ARG A 47 19.39 -3.73 5.65
N ARG A 48 18.87 -2.80 4.88
CA ARG A 48 19.69 -1.90 4.04
C ARG A 48 20.23 -0.71 4.79
N ILE A 49 19.58 -0.34 5.90
CA ILE A 49 20.02 0.78 6.74
C ILE A 49 21.30 0.42 7.51
N SER A 50 21.47 -0.85 7.92
CA SER A 50 22.53 -1.28 8.83
C SER A 50 23.84 -1.72 8.17
N LEU A 51 23.86 -2.01 6.87
CA LEU A 51 24.99 -2.73 6.27
C LEU A 51 26.08 -1.86 5.60
N ASP A 52 25.79 -0.61 5.17
CA ASP A 52 26.75 0.13 4.31
C ASP A 52 26.82 1.66 4.52
N GLY A 53 26.36 2.20 5.64
CA GLY A 53 26.24 3.67 5.76
C GLY A 53 25.30 4.32 4.72
N TYR A 54 24.77 3.52 3.81
CA TYR A 54 23.80 3.93 2.79
C TYR A 54 22.44 4.26 3.42
N GLY A 55 22.14 3.64 4.55
CA GLY A 55 20.91 3.87 5.30
C GLY A 55 20.86 5.24 5.96
N GLU A 56 21.90 5.62 6.67
CA GLU A 56 22.01 6.98 7.24
C GLU A 56 21.84 8.03 6.15
N SER A 57 22.52 7.84 5.03
CA SER A 57 22.41 8.72 3.89
C SER A 57 20.99 8.76 3.27
N LEU A 58 20.22 7.66 3.30
CA LEU A 58 18.82 7.67 2.83
C LEU A 58 17.92 8.40 3.81
N ILE A 59 18.11 8.19 5.11
CA ILE A 59 17.37 8.89 6.18
C ILE A 59 17.64 10.38 6.12
N ASP A 60 18.92 10.77 5.98
CA ASP A 60 19.33 12.17 5.83
C ASP A 60 18.69 12.81 4.58
N VAL A 61 18.61 12.08 3.48
CA VAL A 61 18.00 12.54 2.22
C VAL A 61 16.49 12.70 2.34
N LEU A 62 15.81 11.78 3.03
CA LEU A 62 14.37 11.85 3.26
C LEU A 62 14.03 12.93 4.29
N GLY A 63 14.85 13.07 5.33
CA GLY A 63 14.69 14.05 6.41
C GLY A 63 13.30 13.95 7.06
N ASP A 64 12.84 15.04 7.64
CA ASP A 64 11.53 15.13 8.29
C ASP A 64 10.35 15.34 7.32
N ARG A 65 10.62 15.31 6.01
CA ARG A 65 9.60 15.54 4.97
C ARG A 65 8.61 14.40 4.83
N PHE A 66 9.04 13.19 5.19
CA PHE A 66 8.27 11.97 5.01
C PHE A 66 8.18 11.19 6.32
N ARG A 67 7.04 10.57 6.55
CA ARG A 67 6.91 9.58 7.62
C ARG A 67 7.52 8.26 7.17
N LEU A 68 8.53 7.80 7.90
CA LEU A 68 9.16 6.52 7.62
C LEU A 68 8.29 5.36 8.14
N LEU A 69 8.09 4.37 7.27
CA LEU A 69 7.50 3.09 7.57
C LEU A 69 8.55 2.01 7.31
N PRO A 70 9.40 1.69 8.30
CA PRO A 70 10.39 0.64 8.13
C PRO A 70 9.72 -0.70 7.90
N ASN A 71 10.32 -1.56 7.05
CA ASN A 71 9.80 -2.88 6.77
C ASN A 71 10.77 -3.99 7.20
N THR A 72 10.21 -5.17 7.46
CA THR A 72 10.95 -6.40 7.80
C THR A 72 11.23 -7.26 6.57
N ALA A 73 11.36 -6.64 5.40
CA ALA A 73 11.56 -7.32 4.12
C ALA A 73 12.68 -8.36 4.16
N GLY A 74 12.38 -9.55 3.66
CA GLY A 74 13.31 -10.69 3.62
C GLY A 74 13.41 -11.46 4.93
N CYS A 75 12.63 -11.14 5.96
CA CYS A 75 12.48 -12.00 7.14
C CYS A 75 11.63 -13.23 6.80
N ALA A 76 12.06 -14.39 7.26
CA ALA A 76 11.37 -15.66 7.06
C ALA A 76 10.95 -16.33 8.39
N THR A 77 11.30 -15.72 9.53
CA THR A 77 10.94 -16.22 10.87
C THR A 77 10.36 -15.11 11.73
N VAL A 78 9.49 -15.49 12.68
CA VAL A 78 8.95 -14.57 13.69
C VAL A 78 10.06 -13.83 14.42
N ARG A 79 11.09 -14.57 14.86
CA ARG A 79 12.22 -14.00 15.59
C ARG A 79 12.94 -12.92 14.79
N ASP A 80 13.23 -13.19 13.51
CA ASP A 80 13.95 -12.22 12.67
C ASP A 80 13.11 -10.96 12.41
N ALA A 81 11.80 -11.14 12.20
CA ALA A 81 10.89 -10.03 11.97
C ALA A 81 10.76 -9.14 13.20
N VAL A 82 10.58 -9.74 14.39
CA VAL A 82 10.49 -9.01 15.67
C VAL A 82 11.79 -8.26 15.95
N LEU A 83 12.94 -8.94 15.87
CA LEU A 83 14.25 -8.30 16.09
C LEU A 83 14.48 -7.16 15.08
N THR A 84 14.13 -7.35 13.81
CA THR A 84 14.27 -6.31 12.79
C THR A 84 13.40 -5.08 13.10
N ALA A 85 12.16 -5.29 13.58
CA ALA A 85 11.28 -4.21 13.99
C ALA A 85 11.81 -3.45 15.21
N GLU A 86 12.33 -4.16 16.22
CA GLU A 86 12.94 -3.57 17.41
C GLU A 86 14.16 -2.72 17.04
N LEU A 87 15.05 -3.22 16.19
CA LEU A 87 16.20 -2.46 15.69
C LEU A 87 15.76 -1.21 14.90
N ALA A 88 14.68 -1.32 14.12
CA ALA A 88 14.10 -0.16 13.42
C ALA A 88 13.60 0.89 14.40
N ARG A 89 12.92 0.48 15.47
CA ARG A 89 12.41 1.39 16.51
C ARG A 89 13.55 2.15 17.19
N GLU A 90 14.62 1.47 17.55
CA GLU A 90 15.79 2.10 18.16
C GLU A 90 16.51 3.05 17.19
N ALA A 91 16.74 2.61 15.96
CA ALA A 91 17.50 3.39 14.98
C ALA A 91 16.74 4.60 14.42
N LEU A 92 15.42 4.51 14.28
CA LEU A 92 14.60 5.51 13.59
C LEU A 92 13.64 6.27 14.52
N GLY A 93 13.58 5.92 15.81
CA GLY A 93 12.68 6.54 16.78
C GLY A 93 11.19 6.36 16.41
N THR A 94 10.83 5.32 15.66
CA THR A 94 9.46 5.07 15.22
C THR A 94 8.93 3.74 15.76
N HIS A 95 7.65 3.73 16.15
CA HIS A 95 6.94 2.50 16.52
C HIS A 95 6.11 1.92 15.34
N TRP A 96 6.17 2.52 14.17
CA TRP A 96 5.52 2.00 12.96
C TRP A 96 6.36 0.92 12.32
N VAL A 97 5.72 -0.13 11.82
CA VAL A 97 6.40 -1.20 11.08
C VAL A 97 5.49 -1.79 9.99
N LYS A 98 6.00 -1.88 8.78
CA LYS A 98 5.43 -2.74 7.75
C LYS A 98 5.97 -4.15 7.97
N LEU A 99 5.12 -5.04 8.46
CA LEU A 99 5.51 -6.40 8.79
C LEU A 99 5.43 -7.28 7.54
N GLU A 100 6.57 -7.83 7.13
CA GLU A 100 6.69 -8.80 6.06
C GLU A 100 7.29 -10.08 6.62
N LEU A 101 6.65 -11.21 6.40
CA LEU A 101 7.14 -12.55 6.64
C LEU A 101 6.91 -13.40 5.41
N ILE A 102 7.99 -13.78 4.74
CA ILE A 102 7.96 -14.43 3.44
C ILE A 102 8.06 -15.94 3.61
N GLY A 103 7.02 -16.65 3.17
CA GLY A 103 6.95 -18.11 3.20
C GLY A 103 7.57 -18.79 1.97
N ASP A 104 7.51 -18.13 0.83
CA ASP A 104 8.08 -18.65 -0.41
C ASP A 104 8.96 -17.60 -1.11
N ARG A 105 10.19 -18.00 -1.45
CA ARG A 105 11.21 -17.08 -2.01
C ARG A 105 11.00 -16.74 -3.49
N GLU A 106 10.30 -17.57 -4.22
CA GLU A 106 10.07 -17.35 -5.66
C GLU A 106 8.88 -16.43 -5.89
N THR A 107 7.81 -16.64 -5.15
CA THR A 107 6.57 -15.88 -5.29
C THR A 107 6.48 -14.70 -4.33
N LEU A 108 7.28 -14.70 -3.27
CA LEU A 108 7.23 -13.74 -2.17
C LEU A 108 5.85 -13.69 -1.47
N TYR A 109 5.12 -14.82 -1.49
CA TYR A 109 3.91 -14.96 -0.69
C TYR A 109 4.23 -14.96 0.80
N PRO A 110 3.37 -14.33 1.61
CA PRO A 110 3.54 -14.30 3.06
C PRO A 110 3.29 -15.69 3.68
N ASP A 111 4.06 -16.01 4.71
CA ASP A 111 3.74 -17.10 5.64
C ASP A 111 2.72 -16.60 6.65
N VAL A 112 1.46 -16.94 6.45
CA VAL A 112 0.33 -16.40 7.24
C VAL A 112 0.40 -16.84 8.71
N GLU A 113 0.84 -18.06 9.02
CA GLU A 113 0.93 -18.53 10.39
C GLU A 113 1.97 -17.75 11.18
N GLN A 114 3.16 -17.60 10.64
CA GLN A 114 4.22 -16.82 11.26
C GLN A 114 3.89 -15.33 11.27
N LEU A 115 3.20 -14.83 10.24
CA LEU A 115 2.75 -13.43 10.16
C LEU A 115 1.81 -13.08 11.32
N LEU A 116 0.84 -13.94 11.62
CA LEU A 116 -0.09 -13.76 12.75
C LEU A 116 0.65 -13.75 14.08
N GLN A 117 1.59 -14.67 14.30
CA GLN A 117 2.41 -14.75 15.53
C GLN A 117 3.28 -13.51 15.72
N ALA A 118 3.94 -13.07 14.64
CA ALA A 118 4.77 -11.87 14.69
C ALA A 118 3.94 -10.61 14.92
N ALA A 119 2.76 -10.50 14.28
CA ALA A 119 1.84 -9.40 14.45
C ALA A 119 1.35 -9.29 15.91
N GLU A 120 0.92 -10.40 16.52
CA GLU A 120 0.51 -10.46 17.92
C GLU A 120 1.63 -9.99 18.86
N THR A 121 2.85 -10.48 18.63
CA THR A 121 4.02 -10.11 19.41
C THR A 121 4.32 -8.61 19.31
N LEU A 122 4.34 -8.06 18.09
CA LEU A 122 4.69 -6.66 17.87
C LEU A 122 3.59 -5.70 18.35
N VAL A 123 2.32 -6.04 18.16
CA VAL A 123 1.19 -5.28 18.72
C VAL A 123 1.28 -5.27 20.24
N GLY A 124 1.56 -6.42 20.88
CA GLY A 124 1.78 -6.52 22.34
C GLY A 124 2.96 -5.67 22.84
N GLN A 125 3.96 -5.42 22.00
CA GLN A 125 5.11 -4.53 22.29
C GLN A 125 4.84 -3.04 21.97
N GLY A 126 3.62 -2.68 21.56
CA GLY A 126 3.20 -1.31 21.29
C GLY A 126 3.58 -0.79 19.89
N PHE A 127 3.86 -1.68 18.93
CA PHE A 127 4.05 -1.27 17.54
C PHE A 127 2.72 -0.99 16.85
N ALA A 128 2.70 0.00 15.97
CA ALA A 128 1.67 0.18 14.95
C ALA A 128 2.03 -0.71 13.75
N VAL A 129 1.44 -1.91 13.72
CA VAL A 129 1.77 -2.95 12.74
C VAL A 129 0.91 -2.81 11.49
N LEU A 130 1.54 -2.77 10.32
CA LEU A 130 0.91 -2.78 9.00
C LEU A 130 1.38 -4.06 8.27
N PRO A 131 0.68 -5.19 8.40
CA PRO A 131 1.14 -6.48 7.88
C PRO A 131 0.86 -6.63 6.37
N TYR A 132 1.89 -6.97 5.59
CA TYR A 132 1.75 -7.49 4.23
C TYR A 132 1.18 -8.90 4.29
N THR A 133 0.06 -9.13 3.60
CA THR A 133 -0.65 -10.40 3.65
C THR A 133 -1.18 -10.82 2.28
N ASN A 134 -1.70 -12.04 2.20
CA ASN A 134 -2.45 -12.52 1.03
C ASN A 134 -3.82 -11.82 0.92
N ASP A 135 -4.55 -12.12 -0.15
CA ASP A 135 -5.88 -11.60 -0.45
C ASP A 135 -7.03 -12.40 0.22
N ASP A 136 -6.71 -13.18 1.27
CA ASP A 136 -7.71 -13.92 2.03
C ASP A 136 -8.44 -13.02 3.04
N PRO A 137 -9.78 -12.86 2.93
CA PRO A 137 -10.55 -12.04 3.88
C PRO A 137 -10.53 -12.56 5.32
N VAL A 138 -10.30 -13.87 5.53
CA VAL A 138 -10.22 -14.46 6.87
C VAL A 138 -8.92 -14.04 7.54
N THR A 139 -7.81 -14.12 6.82
CA THR A 139 -6.51 -13.66 7.29
C THR A 139 -6.51 -12.17 7.59
N ALA A 140 -7.03 -11.35 6.68
CA ALA A 140 -7.14 -9.90 6.87
C ALA A 140 -7.92 -9.54 8.14
N ARG A 141 -9.05 -10.24 8.40
CA ARG A 141 -9.83 -10.05 9.63
C ARG A 141 -9.04 -10.44 10.88
N LYS A 142 -8.37 -11.61 10.89
CA LYS A 142 -7.56 -12.03 12.03
C LYS A 142 -6.47 -11.01 12.38
N LEU A 143 -5.80 -10.46 11.37
CA LEU A 143 -4.79 -9.42 11.57
C LEU A 143 -5.39 -8.14 12.18
N ALA A 144 -6.57 -7.72 11.72
CA ALA A 144 -7.28 -6.59 12.30
C ALA A 144 -7.72 -6.87 13.75
N ASP A 145 -8.23 -8.06 14.05
CA ASP A 145 -8.65 -8.49 15.39
C ASP A 145 -7.48 -8.56 16.38
N LEU A 146 -6.26 -8.82 15.92
CA LEU A 146 -5.03 -8.74 16.72
C LEU A 146 -4.62 -7.31 17.07
N GLY A 147 -5.27 -6.29 16.50
CA GLY A 147 -4.95 -4.88 16.76
C GLY A 147 -3.93 -4.27 15.79
N CYS A 148 -3.74 -4.86 14.62
CA CYS A 148 -2.93 -4.22 13.57
C CYS A 148 -3.54 -2.87 13.16
N ALA A 149 -2.68 -1.88 12.90
CA ALA A 149 -3.11 -0.51 12.59
C ALA A 149 -3.71 -0.35 11.17
N ALA A 150 -3.40 -1.27 10.28
CA ALA A 150 -3.96 -1.44 8.94
C ALA A 150 -3.80 -2.89 8.52
N VAL A 151 -4.38 -3.29 7.37
CA VAL A 151 -4.06 -4.56 6.69
C VAL A 151 -3.62 -4.26 5.25
N MET A 152 -2.61 -5.00 4.77
CA MET A 152 -1.98 -4.74 3.48
C MET A 152 -2.05 -5.98 2.58
N PRO A 153 -3.25 -6.31 2.02
CA PRO A 153 -3.39 -7.44 1.12
C PRO A 153 -2.65 -7.18 -0.20
N LEU A 154 -2.07 -8.22 -0.77
CA LEU A 154 -1.46 -8.16 -2.10
C LEU A 154 -2.53 -8.08 -3.21
N GLY A 155 -2.26 -7.33 -4.26
CA GLY A 155 -3.03 -7.39 -5.50
C GLY A 155 -2.60 -8.59 -6.36
N SER A 156 -1.30 -8.77 -6.52
CA SER A 156 -0.61 -9.91 -7.11
C SER A 156 0.84 -9.94 -6.63
N LEU A 157 1.68 -10.80 -7.17
CA LEU A 157 3.06 -10.99 -6.70
C LEU A 157 3.86 -9.68 -6.68
N ILE A 158 4.70 -9.53 -5.67
CA ILE A 158 5.59 -8.36 -5.53
C ILE A 158 6.42 -8.17 -6.82
N GLY A 159 6.35 -7.00 -7.40
CA GLY A 159 7.13 -6.62 -8.58
C GLY A 159 6.68 -7.24 -9.91
N SER A 160 5.57 -7.98 -9.92
CA SER A 160 5.03 -8.63 -11.13
C SER A 160 4.36 -7.66 -12.11
N GLY A 161 3.76 -6.57 -11.61
CA GLY A 161 2.98 -5.65 -12.44
C GLY A 161 1.70 -6.26 -13.02
N MET A 162 1.20 -7.35 -12.45
CA MET A 162 0.03 -8.10 -12.93
C MET A 162 -1.31 -7.48 -12.51
N GLY A 163 -1.28 -6.38 -11.76
CA GLY A 163 -2.48 -5.72 -11.27
C GLY A 163 -3.13 -6.45 -10.09
N ILE A 164 -4.46 -6.44 -10.03
CA ILE A 164 -5.25 -7.06 -8.96
C ILE A 164 -5.83 -8.36 -9.48
N ALA A 165 -5.27 -9.49 -9.04
CA ALA A 165 -5.68 -10.82 -9.50
C ALA A 165 -7.07 -11.22 -9.01
N ASN A 166 -7.47 -10.80 -7.80
CA ASN A 166 -8.76 -11.14 -7.20
C ASN A 166 -9.49 -9.89 -6.67
N PRO A 167 -10.11 -9.09 -7.55
CA PRO A 167 -10.80 -7.86 -7.16
C PRO A 167 -11.93 -8.11 -6.15
N GLN A 168 -12.62 -9.25 -6.25
CA GLN A 168 -13.74 -9.58 -5.35
C GLN A 168 -13.27 -9.82 -3.91
N ALA A 169 -12.10 -10.45 -3.72
CA ALA A 169 -11.52 -10.64 -2.41
C ALA A 169 -11.10 -9.30 -1.79
N ILE A 170 -10.43 -8.45 -2.57
CA ILE A 170 -10.02 -7.10 -2.13
C ILE A 170 -11.25 -6.26 -1.73
N GLU A 171 -12.30 -6.23 -2.57
CA GLU A 171 -13.54 -5.52 -2.24
C GLU A 171 -14.17 -6.04 -0.94
N ARG A 172 -14.17 -7.37 -0.75
CA ARG A 172 -14.71 -8.00 0.46
C ARG A 172 -13.90 -7.63 1.70
N ILE A 173 -12.56 -7.62 1.61
CA ILE A 173 -11.67 -7.16 2.69
C ILE A 173 -12.00 -5.70 3.03
N CYS A 174 -12.05 -4.82 2.04
CA CYS A 174 -12.35 -3.39 2.24
C CYS A 174 -13.70 -3.15 2.91
N ARG A 175 -14.72 -3.93 2.53
CA ARG A 175 -16.09 -3.78 3.06
C ARG A 175 -16.21 -4.17 4.53
N HIS A 176 -15.40 -5.13 5.00
CA HIS A 176 -15.55 -5.71 6.33
C HIS A 176 -14.41 -5.40 7.29
N SER A 177 -13.33 -4.78 6.81
CA SER A 177 -12.20 -4.44 7.67
C SER A 177 -12.56 -3.26 8.60
N PRO A 178 -12.32 -3.40 9.92
CA PRO A 178 -12.46 -2.29 10.86
C PRO A 178 -11.28 -1.32 10.84
N VAL A 179 -10.20 -1.66 10.13
CA VAL A 179 -8.99 -0.87 9.99
C VAL A 179 -8.73 -0.53 8.52
N PRO A 180 -7.94 0.50 8.21
CA PRO A 180 -7.58 0.83 6.83
C PRO A 180 -7.03 -0.36 6.05
N VAL A 181 -7.46 -0.50 4.80
CA VAL A 181 -6.95 -1.48 3.85
C VAL A 181 -6.07 -0.76 2.83
N ILE A 182 -4.80 -1.14 2.77
CA ILE A 182 -3.83 -0.56 1.83
C ILE A 182 -3.41 -1.67 0.87
N LEU A 183 -3.77 -1.55 -0.41
CA LEU A 183 -3.33 -2.55 -1.39
C LEU A 183 -1.81 -2.47 -1.54
N ASP A 184 -1.13 -3.60 -1.37
CA ASP A 184 0.33 -3.69 -1.46
C ASP A 184 0.73 -4.73 -2.50
N ALA A 185 1.69 -4.37 -3.35
CA ALA A 185 2.20 -5.21 -4.44
C ALA A 185 1.24 -5.44 -5.62
N GLY A 186 1.81 -5.86 -6.74
CA GLY A 186 1.09 -6.22 -7.95
C GLY A 186 0.75 -5.07 -8.89
N ILE A 187 0.61 -3.85 -8.40
CA ILE A 187 0.31 -2.69 -9.24
C ILE A 187 1.41 -2.49 -10.29
N GLY A 188 1.02 -2.45 -11.56
CA GLY A 188 1.91 -2.24 -12.69
C GLY A 188 1.70 -0.89 -13.38
N THR A 189 0.49 -0.33 -13.31
CA THR A 189 0.17 0.93 -13.97
C THR A 189 -0.94 1.69 -13.24
N ALA A 190 -1.22 2.90 -13.71
CA ALA A 190 -2.19 3.83 -13.11
C ALA A 190 -3.62 3.24 -13.00
N SER A 191 -4.08 2.46 -14.00
CA SER A 191 -5.40 1.83 -13.95
C SER A 191 -5.56 0.84 -12.80
N ASP A 192 -4.49 0.13 -12.42
CA ASP A 192 -4.52 -0.80 -11.27
C ASP A 192 -4.68 -0.04 -9.95
N ALA A 193 -3.98 1.09 -9.80
CA ALA A 193 -4.11 1.95 -8.63
C ALA A 193 -5.50 2.59 -8.52
N CYS A 194 -6.07 3.03 -9.65
CA CYS A 194 -7.44 3.52 -9.73
C CYS A 194 -8.45 2.44 -9.30
N LEU A 195 -8.31 1.23 -9.84
CA LEU A 195 -9.17 0.08 -9.49
C LEU A 195 -9.09 -0.25 -8.00
N ALA A 196 -7.90 -0.25 -7.40
CA ALA A 196 -7.75 -0.47 -5.97
C ALA A 196 -8.60 0.50 -5.15
N MET A 197 -8.60 1.77 -5.51
CA MET A 197 -9.39 2.80 -4.83
C MET A 197 -10.90 2.63 -5.08
N GLU A 198 -11.30 2.25 -6.29
CA GLU A 198 -12.70 1.95 -6.62
C GLU A 198 -13.23 0.74 -5.83
N LEU A 199 -12.39 -0.28 -5.59
CA LEU A 199 -12.72 -1.44 -4.76
C LEU A 199 -12.88 -1.08 -3.27
N GLY A 200 -12.39 0.09 -2.85
CA GLY A 200 -12.57 0.62 -1.50
C GLY A 200 -11.32 0.63 -0.64
N CYS A 201 -10.15 0.38 -1.20
CA CYS A 201 -8.90 0.54 -0.45
C CYS A 201 -8.78 1.97 0.10
N SER A 202 -8.20 2.09 1.29
CA SER A 202 -7.90 3.38 1.91
C SER A 202 -6.71 4.06 1.26
N GLY A 203 -5.80 3.26 0.69
CA GLY A 203 -4.63 3.70 -0.04
C GLY A 203 -3.98 2.55 -0.79
N VAL A 204 -2.91 2.85 -1.50
CA VAL A 204 -2.05 1.87 -2.17
C VAL A 204 -0.60 2.09 -1.77
N LEU A 205 0.16 1.02 -1.62
CA LEU A 205 1.60 1.07 -1.47
C LEU A 205 2.24 0.42 -2.70
N LEU A 206 3.14 1.13 -3.34
CA LEU A 206 3.83 0.64 -4.52
C LEU A 206 5.26 1.19 -4.60
N ASN A 207 6.12 0.47 -5.28
CA ASN A 207 7.50 0.87 -5.51
C ASN A 207 7.93 0.55 -6.94
N THR A 208 7.95 -0.73 -7.31
CA THR A 208 8.52 -1.24 -8.57
C THR A 208 7.91 -0.57 -9.79
N ALA A 209 6.59 -0.37 -9.81
CA ALA A 209 5.88 0.25 -10.93
C ALA A 209 6.38 1.68 -11.22
N ILE A 210 6.83 2.41 -10.19
CA ILE A 210 7.40 3.75 -10.36
C ILE A 210 8.90 3.65 -10.59
N ALA A 211 9.63 2.96 -9.70
CA ALA A 211 11.09 2.93 -9.72
C ALA A 211 11.69 2.34 -11.00
N LYS A 212 10.99 1.39 -11.64
CA LYS A 212 11.41 0.73 -12.89
C LYS A 212 10.70 1.27 -14.14
N ALA A 213 9.86 2.29 -14.03
CA ALA A 213 9.31 2.96 -15.19
C ALA A 213 10.42 3.67 -15.98
N GLU A 214 10.25 3.81 -17.29
CA GLU A 214 11.16 4.59 -18.13
C GLU A 214 11.28 6.05 -17.64
N ALA A 215 10.19 6.61 -17.13
CA ALA A 215 10.11 7.94 -16.54
C ALA A 215 9.47 7.89 -15.14
N PRO A 216 10.25 7.61 -14.07
CA PRO A 216 9.73 7.41 -12.72
C PRO A 216 8.88 8.57 -12.19
N VAL A 217 9.30 9.81 -12.44
CA VAL A 217 8.60 11.02 -11.98
C VAL A 217 7.22 11.14 -12.64
N VAL A 218 7.14 10.87 -13.95
CA VAL A 218 5.88 10.91 -14.71
C VAL A 218 4.94 9.78 -14.24
N MET A 219 5.49 8.59 -13.98
CA MET A 219 4.71 7.48 -13.44
C MET A 219 4.19 7.78 -12.04
N ALA A 220 4.98 8.42 -11.18
CA ALA A 220 4.55 8.84 -9.85
C ALA A 220 3.36 9.83 -9.92
N GLN A 221 3.40 10.79 -10.84
CA GLN A 221 2.28 11.71 -11.11
C GLN A 221 1.04 10.95 -11.59
N ALA A 222 1.21 10.01 -12.53
CA ALA A 222 0.11 9.20 -13.04
C ALA A 222 -0.54 8.37 -11.93
N MET A 223 0.26 7.75 -11.04
CA MET A 223 -0.24 7.00 -9.90
C MET A 223 -1.00 7.87 -8.90
N ARG A 224 -0.52 9.07 -8.61
CA ARG A 224 -1.21 10.05 -7.77
C ARG A 224 -2.59 10.38 -8.35
N HIS A 225 -2.67 10.78 -9.61
CA HIS A 225 -3.94 11.09 -10.26
C HIS A 225 -4.89 9.88 -10.33
N ALA A 226 -4.35 8.68 -10.53
CA ALA A 226 -5.15 7.45 -10.52
C ALA A 226 -5.78 7.16 -9.16
N VAL A 227 -5.02 7.33 -8.08
CA VAL A 227 -5.50 7.18 -6.71
C VAL A 227 -6.59 8.21 -6.41
N GLU A 228 -6.38 9.46 -6.76
CA GLU A 228 -7.36 10.54 -6.60
C GLU A 228 -8.64 10.25 -7.41
N ALA A 229 -8.50 9.87 -8.68
CA ALA A 229 -9.63 9.56 -9.56
C ALA A 229 -10.46 8.36 -9.06
N GLY A 230 -9.81 7.26 -8.69
CA GLY A 230 -10.49 6.07 -8.15
C GLY A 230 -11.21 6.37 -6.84
N ARG A 231 -10.61 7.19 -5.97
CA ARG A 231 -11.25 7.64 -4.73
C ARG A 231 -12.49 8.48 -4.99
N LEU A 232 -12.41 9.44 -5.90
CA LEU A 232 -13.55 10.28 -6.30
C LEU A 232 -14.66 9.43 -6.94
N ALA A 233 -14.31 8.50 -7.85
CA ALA A 233 -15.26 7.59 -8.47
C ALA A 233 -16.01 6.74 -7.44
N ARG A 234 -15.28 6.19 -6.45
CA ARG A 234 -15.88 5.45 -5.33
C ARG A 234 -16.86 6.31 -4.51
N HIS A 235 -16.49 7.55 -4.23
CA HIS A 235 -17.32 8.49 -3.46
C HIS A 235 -18.59 8.92 -4.22
N ALA A 236 -18.44 9.15 -5.54
CA ALA A 236 -19.56 9.52 -6.40
C ALA A 236 -20.58 8.39 -6.55
N GLY A 237 -20.14 7.16 -6.39
CA GLY A 237 -20.96 5.98 -6.62
C GLY A 237 -21.05 5.61 -8.11
N ARG A 238 -20.94 4.34 -8.39
CA ARG A 238 -21.00 3.79 -9.74
C ARG A 238 -22.45 3.56 -10.16
N ILE A 239 -22.78 3.86 -11.42
CA ILE A 239 -24.07 3.40 -12.00
C ILE A 239 -24.15 1.87 -11.97
N PRO A 240 -25.35 1.27 -11.78
CA PRO A 240 -25.53 -0.17 -11.84
C PRO A 240 -25.08 -0.75 -13.19
N LYS A 241 -24.46 -1.93 -13.15
CA LYS A 241 -24.23 -2.73 -14.37
C LYS A 241 -25.59 -3.22 -14.88
N ARG A 242 -25.80 -3.16 -16.19
CA ARG A 242 -27.02 -3.62 -16.88
C ARG A 242 -26.65 -4.55 -18.01
N ASP A 243 -27.48 -5.54 -18.26
CA ASP A 243 -27.29 -6.49 -19.36
C ASP A 243 -27.74 -5.91 -20.71
N PHE A 244 -28.59 -4.89 -20.69
CA PHE A 244 -29.14 -4.25 -21.89
C PHE A 244 -28.78 -2.76 -21.93
N ALA A 245 -28.71 -2.24 -23.14
CA ALA A 245 -28.50 -0.82 -23.37
C ALA A 245 -29.70 0.01 -22.89
N GLU A 246 -29.42 1.20 -22.36
CA GLU A 246 -30.40 2.22 -22.04
C GLU A 246 -30.03 3.48 -22.83
N ALA A 247 -30.99 4.00 -23.61
CA ALA A 247 -30.74 5.20 -24.40
C ALA A 247 -30.50 6.42 -23.48
N SER A 248 -29.39 7.13 -23.70
CA SER A 248 -29.05 8.35 -22.93
C SER A 248 -29.93 9.55 -23.32
N SER A 249 -30.52 9.52 -24.51
CA SER A 249 -31.43 10.60 -24.98
C SER A 249 -32.89 10.13 -24.90
N PRO A 250 -33.82 10.99 -24.48
CA PRO A 250 -35.25 10.68 -24.50
C PRO A 250 -35.69 10.30 -25.93
N GLN A 251 -36.40 9.19 -26.06
CA GLN A 251 -36.95 8.75 -27.35
C GLN A 251 -38.32 9.37 -27.66
N LEU A 252 -38.92 10.07 -26.70
CA LEU A 252 -40.19 10.76 -26.86
C LEU A 252 -39.97 12.13 -27.52
N GLY A 253 -40.65 12.38 -28.64
CA GLY A 253 -40.60 13.66 -29.34
C GLY A 253 -39.56 13.73 -30.46
N LEU A 254 -39.12 12.59 -31.02
CA LEU A 254 -38.33 12.56 -32.25
C LEU A 254 -39.17 13.09 -33.43
N ILE A 255 -38.64 14.10 -34.15
CA ILE A 255 -39.22 14.61 -35.37
C ILE A 255 -39.18 13.49 -36.43
N GLY A 256 -40.33 12.97 -36.87
CA GLY A 256 -40.41 11.98 -37.95
C GLY A 256 -40.67 10.53 -37.51
N SER A 257 -41.19 10.29 -36.32
CA SER A 257 -41.74 8.98 -35.90
C SER A 257 -43.25 8.97 -35.99
#